data_6bbf3c0a217d595780cb4d6983cea930
#
_entry.id   6bbf3c0a217d595780cb4d6983cea930
#
_cell.length_a   1.000
_cell.length_b   1.000
_cell.length_c   1.000
_cell.angle_alpha   90.00
_cell.angle_beta   90.00
_cell.angle_gamma   90.00
#
_symmetry.space_group_name_H-M   'P 1'
#
loop_
_entity.id
_entity.type
_entity.pdbx_description
1 polymer ?
#
loop_
_entity_poly.entity_id
_entity_poly.type
_entity_poly.pdbx_seq_one_letter_code
_entity_poly.pdbx_strand_id
1 'polypeptide(L)'
;RGEGEVQTVLGPVKVDDLGIVLPHEHLLGDFRVYFLEPSDPFEKELAHQPVSMSNLSWVHSNFDTHSLDNLLVTDEETAITEAMRFKIAGGSTLINLTPNHIGRNPLGLVNIAQSTGLNVIMGTAYYVEDAYQPDLNMNSRTKEEITEEFVRDIMVGAGDTGVRAGIIGELGCSWPLTENEQKVLQAAAMAQQHTGVPISIHPGPSEDAPLEIINVLTDSGADPTRVIMGHVDSTLSSHDMRRKLAETGCYLAWDAFGQDGLYPIWRAEIRDQPSDSIRIREIIELIVEGYLNQILISQDIFVKCMLCCFCGMGHGHILNNVVPLMRQKGVTEE
;
A
#
# COMPACT_ATOMS: atom_id res chain seq x y z
N ARG A 1 -12.02 -21.02 -3.94
CA ARG A 1 -10.85 -21.13 -3.03
C ARG A 1 -11.02 -22.37 -2.17
N GLY A 2 -9.96 -23.21 -2.05
CA GLY A 2 -9.87 -24.19 -0.99
C GLY A 2 -9.61 -23.53 0.37
N GLU A 3 -9.99 -24.18 1.44
CA GLU A 3 -9.66 -23.75 2.79
C GLU A 3 -8.12 -23.70 2.93
N GLY A 4 -7.55 -22.57 3.39
CA GLY A 4 -6.10 -22.38 3.52
C GLY A 4 -5.35 -21.96 2.24
N GLU A 5 -6.06 -21.46 1.22
CA GLU A 5 -5.43 -20.95 -0.01
C GLU A 5 -5.58 -19.43 -0.16
N VAL A 6 -4.55 -18.79 -0.72
CA VAL A 6 -4.49 -17.37 -1.05
C VAL A 6 -4.37 -17.21 -2.56
N GLN A 7 -5.14 -16.30 -3.15
CA GLN A 7 -5.10 -16.01 -4.58
C GLN A 7 -3.91 -15.13 -4.93
N THR A 8 -3.02 -15.62 -5.78
CA THR A 8 -1.98 -14.83 -6.45
C THR A 8 -2.34 -14.58 -7.92
N VAL A 9 -1.58 -13.72 -8.60
CA VAL A 9 -1.79 -13.44 -10.03
C VAL A 9 -1.56 -14.67 -10.93
N LEU A 10 -0.84 -15.68 -10.44
CA LEU A 10 -0.60 -16.95 -11.14
C LEU A 10 -1.55 -18.09 -10.74
N GLY A 11 -2.45 -17.83 -9.81
CA GLY A 11 -3.37 -18.82 -9.27
C GLY A 11 -3.29 -18.94 -7.75
N PRO A 12 -4.09 -19.83 -7.13
CA PRO A 12 -4.08 -20.02 -5.69
C PRO A 12 -2.79 -20.73 -5.21
N VAL A 13 -2.29 -20.29 -4.05
CA VAL A 13 -1.18 -20.93 -3.32
C VAL A 13 -1.60 -21.23 -1.89
N LYS A 14 -1.01 -22.23 -1.25
CA LYS A 14 -1.25 -22.51 0.16
C LYS A 14 -0.69 -21.39 1.04
N VAL A 15 -1.35 -21.12 2.15
CA VAL A 15 -0.87 -20.10 3.13
C VAL A 15 0.57 -20.42 3.58
N ASP A 16 0.91 -21.68 3.80
CA ASP A 16 2.24 -22.11 4.23
C ASP A 16 3.33 -21.85 3.17
N ASP A 17 2.96 -21.69 1.90
CA ASP A 17 3.87 -21.42 0.78
C ASP A 17 4.10 -19.92 0.54
N LEU A 18 3.42 -19.04 1.28
CA LEU A 18 3.60 -17.58 1.14
C LEU A 18 4.98 -17.12 1.62
N GLY A 19 5.56 -17.78 2.61
CA GLY A 19 6.84 -17.38 3.19
C GLY A 19 6.82 -15.96 3.76
N ILE A 20 7.91 -15.21 3.58
CA ILE A 20 8.02 -13.82 4.03
C ILE A 20 7.27 -12.90 3.06
N VAL A 21 6.37 -12.08 3.61
CA VAL A 21 5.44 -11.22 2.86
C VAL A 21 5.72 -9.76 3.11
N LEU A 22 5.77 -8.94 2.05
CA LEU A 22 5.59 -7.48 2.14
C LEU A 22 4.13 -7.15 1.82
N PRO A 23 3.34 -6.70 2.79
CA PRO A 23 1.89 -6.59 2.63
C PRO A 23 1.41 -5.32 1.93
N HIS A 24 2.29 -4.35 1.68
CA HIS A 24 1.93 -3.09 1.05
C HIS A 24 3.04 -2.57 0.14
N GLU A 25 2.91 -2.82 -1.16
CA GLU A 25 3.86 -2.36 -2.17
C GLU A 25 3.13 -1.99 -3.48
N HIS A 26 3.82 -1.21 -4.32
CA HIS A 26 3.36 -0.84 -5.66
C HIS A 26 4.44 -1.17 -6.69
N LEU A 27 4.33 -2.35 -7.32
CA LEU A 27 5.31 -2.81 -8.30
C LEU A 27 5.21 -2.05 -9.63
N LEU A 28 3.99 -1.73 -10.02
CA LEU A 28 3.65 -0.92 -11.20
C LEU A 28 2.54 0.04 -10.83
N GLY A 29 2.66 1.30 -11.27
CA GLY A 29 1.66 2.32 -11.00
C GLY A 29 1.91 3.62 -11.76
N ASP A 30 0.87 4.41 -11.92
CA ASP A 30 0.89 5.75 -12.50
C ASP A 30 0.33 6.76 -11.49
N PHE A 31 1.23 7.36 -10.71
CA PHE A 31 0.92 8.28 -9.64
C PHE A 31 0.92 9.75 -10.09
N ARG A 32 0.94 10.00 -11.41
CA ARG A 32 0.92 11.38 -11.96
C ARG A 32 -0.33 12.17 -11.63
N VAL A 33 -1.36 11.52 -11.11
CA VAL A 33 -2.53 12.19 -10.53
C VAL A 33 -2.14 13.16 -9.40
N TYR A 34 -1.01 12.94 -8.74
CA TYR A 34 -0.48 13.84 -7.71
C TYR A 34 0.44 14.93 -8.24
N PHE A 35 0.70 14.95 -9.54
CA PHE A 35 1.62 15.91 -10.11
C PHE A 35 1.10 17.34 -9.96
N LEU A 36 1.91 18.18 -9.35
CA LEU A 36 1.69 19.61 -9.21
C LEU A 36 2.85 20.35 -9.89
N GLU A 37 2.52 21.11 -10.91
CA GLU A 37 3.51 21.92 -11.62
C GLU A 37 4.12 22.96 -10.66
N PRO A 38 5.47 23.01 -10.48
CA PRO A 38 6.10 24.04 -9.67
C PRO A 38 5.84 25.43 -10.24
N SER A 39 5.82 26.44 -9.39
CA SER A 39 5.66 27.85 -9.83
C SER A 39 6.96 28.47 -10.34
N ASP A 40 8.10 28.06 -9.80
CA ASP A 40 9.42 28.54 -10.19
C ASP A 40 9.82 28.02 -11.58
N PRO A 41 10.32 28.90 -12.50
CA PRO A 41 10.68 28.49 -13.86
C PRO A 41 11.80 27.44 -13.94
N PHE A 42 12.78 27.49 -13.03
CA PHE A 42 13.86 26.51 -12.99
C PHE A 42 13.35 25.16 -12.49
N GLU A 43 12.51 25.16 -11.47
CA GLU A 43 11.89 23.92 -10.96
C GLU A 43 10.92 23.31 -11.98
N LYS A 44 10.22 24.12 -12.79
CA LYS A 44 9.41 23.60 -13.91
C LYS A 44 10.26 22.79 -14.90
N GLU A 45 11.45 23.26 -15.21
CA GLU A 45 12.34 22.52 -16.10
C GLU A 45 12.77 21.18 -15.47
N LEU A 46 13.09 21.17 -14.16
CA LEU A 46 13.42 19.96 -13.41
C LEU A 46 12.25 18.98 -13.32
N ALA A 47 11.03 19.50 -13.16
CA ALA A 47 9.81 18.71 -13.00
C ALA A 47 9.55 17.76 -14.19
N HIS A 48 9.96 18.14 -15.39
CA HIS A 48 9.77 17.38 -16.62
C HIS A 48 11.01 16.58 -17.07
N GLN A 49 12.11 16.65 -16.32
CA GLN A 49 13.31 15.84 -16.62
C GLN A 49 13.17 14.40 -16.10
N PRO A 50 13.73 13.42 -16.80
CA PRO A 50 13.89 12.10 -16.25
C PRO A 50 14.69 12.10 -14.96
N VAL A 51 14.33 11.22 -14.01
CA VAL A 51 15.11 11.03 -12.78
C VAL A 51 16.52 10.57 -13.14
N SER A 52 17.51 11.26 -12.60
CA SER A 52 18.92 11.01 -12.84
C SER A 52 19.75 11.43 -11.62
N MET A 53 21.01 11.01 -11.55
CA MET A 53 21.92 11.41 -10.47
C MET A 53 22.06 12.93 -10.34
N SER A 54 21.92 13.68 -11.42
CA SER A 54 22.10 15.13 -11.43
C SER A 54 20.94 15.90 -10.79
N ASN A 55 19.73 15.34 -10.78
CA ASN A 55 18.54 15.97 -10.22
C ASN A 55 17.96 15.22 -8.99
N LEU A 56 18.59 14.13 -8.57
CA LEU A 56 18.05 13.23 -7.56
C LEU A 56 17.78 13.91 -6.21
N SER A 57 18.66 14.84 -5.79
CA SER A 57 18.45 15.60 -4.54
C SER A 57 17.18 16.44 -4.59
N TRP A 58 16.92 17.08 -5.74
CA TRP A 58 15.69 17.82 -5.95
C TRP A 58 14.46 16.89 -6.01
N VAL A 59 14.60 15.75 -6.70
CA VAL A 59 13.54 14.71 -6.75
C VAL A 59 13.19 14.21 -5.36
N HIS A 60 14.16 13.90 -4.51
CA HIS A 60 13.91 13.50 -3.11
C HIS A 60 13.14 14.55 -2.30
N SER A 61 13.46 15.84 -2.51
CA SER A 61 12.76 16.92 -1.81
C SER A 61 11.35 17.17 -2.33
N ASN A 62 10.98 16.58 -3.47
CA ASN A 62 9.72 16.77 -4.18
C ASN A 62 9.11 15.44 -4.63
N PHE A 63 9.38 14.35 -3.90
CA PHE A 63 9.21 12.98 -4.36
C PHE A 63 7.77 12.62 -4.71
N ASP A 64 6.81 13.22 -4.04
CA ASP A 64 5.40 12.85 -4.13
C ASP A 64 4.57 13.75 -5.07
N THR A 65 5.12 14.87 -5.59
CA THR A 65 4.31 15.86 -6.31
C THR A 65 4.95 16.46 -7.55
N HIS A 66 6.20 16.94 -7.47
CA HIS A 66 6.72 17.85 -8.50
C HIS A 66 7.55 17.19 -9.59
N SER A 67 7.93 15.94 -9.46
CA SER A 67 8.72 15.23 -10.47
C SER A 67 7.84 14.24 -11.25
N LEU A 68 7.48 14.60 -12.47
CA LEU A 68 6.56 13.81 -13.30
C LEU A 68 7.07 12.41 -13.60
N ASP A 69 8.35 12.28 -13.94
CA ASP A 69 8.96 10.98 -14.23
C ASP A 69 9.09 10.11 -12.97
N ASN A 70 9.33 10.72 -11.80
CA ASN A 70 9.40 10.00 -10.54
C ASN A 70 8.08 9.32 -10.15
N LEU A 71 6.94 9.95 -10.51
CA LEU A 71 5.60 9.46 -10.24
C LEU A 71 5.15 8.33 -11.19
N LEU A 72 5.97 7.97 -12.17
CA LEU A 72 5.63 6.96 -13.18
C LEU A 72 6.47 5.71 -13.02
N VAL A 73 5.92 4.69 -12.39
CA VAL A 73 6.57 3.39 -12.13
C VAL A 73 5.87 2.33 -13.00
N THR A 74 6.20 2.31 -14.31
CA THR A 74 5.53 1.46 -15.30
C THR A 74 6.49 0.55 -16.05
N ASP A 75 7.79 0.64 -15.80
CA ASP A 75 8.80 -0.19 -16.46
C ASP A 75 8.91 -1.57 -15.80
N GLU A 76 8.46 -2.60 -16.51
CA GLU A 76 8.44 -3.97 -15.99
C GLU A 76 9.83 -4.54 -15.75
N GLU A 77 10.84 -4.18 -16.56
CA GLU A 77 12.22 -4.66 -16.37
C GLU A 77 12.83 -4.11 -15.07
N THR A 78 12.58 -2.83 -14.79
CA THR A 78 12.96 -2.22 -13.51
C THR A 78 12.22 -2.91 -12.36
N ALA A 79 10.91 -3.11 -12.46
CA ALA A 79 10.10 -3.76 -11.43
C ALA A 79 10.59 -5.20 -11.15
N ILE A 80 10.92 -5.98 -12.18
CA ILE A 80 11.49 -7.33 -12.04
C ILE A 80 12.84 -7.27 -11.30
N THR A 81 13.72 -6.36 -11.70
CA THR A 81 15.04 -6.20 -11.07
C THR A 81 14.92 -5.84 -9.59
N GLU A 82 14.03 -4.91 -9.25
CA GLU A 82 13.80 -4.46 -7.87
C GLU A 82 13.12 -5.55 -7.03
N ALA A 83 12.12 -6.27 -7.57
CA ALA A 83 11.48 -7.40 -6.91
C ALA A 83 12.46 -8.54 -6.64
N MET A 84 13.42 -8.80 -7.56
CA MET A 84 14.48 -9.80 -7.33
C MET A 84 15.36 -9.47 -6.13
N ARG A 85 15.56 -8.19 -5.78
CA ARG A 85 16.30 -7.80 -4.57
C ARG A 85 15.62 -8.30 -3.30
N PHE A 86 14.28 -8.25 -3.25
CA PHE A 86 13.52 -8.83 -2.16
C PHE A 86 13.67 -10.34 -2.09
N LYS A 87 13.60 -11.03 -3.23
CA LYS A 87 13.80 -12.48 -3.28
C LYS A 87 15.21 -12.88 -2.81
N ILE A 88 16.24 -12.17 -3.28
CA ILE A 88 17.64 -12.42 -2.88
C ILE A 88 17.82 -12.22 -1.37
N ALA A 89 17.12 -11.25 -0.77
CA ALA A 89 17.13 -11.02 0.66
C ALA A 89 16.38 -12.10 1.47
N GLY A 90 15.68 -13.03 0.81
CA GLY A 90 14.92 -14.13 1.44
C GLY A 90 13.39 -13.94 1.42
N GLY A 91 12.89 -12.91 0.75
CA GLY A 91 11.47 -12.67 0.59
C GLY A 91 10.79 -13.64 -0.38
N SER A 92 9.48 -13.79 -0.23
CA SER A 92 8.71 -14.79 -1.00
C SER A 92 7.45 -14.23 -1.65
N THR A 93 6.77 -13.28 -1.01
CA THR A 93 5.47 -12.77 -1.46
C THR A 93 5.42 -11.25 -1.40
N LEU A 94 4.93 -10.62 -2.46
CA LEU A 94 4.64 -9.19 -2.55
C LEU A 94 3.15 -8.97 -2.76
N ILE A 95 2.54 -8.08 -1.97
CA ILE A 95 1.16 -7.65 -2.16
C ILE A 95 1.18 -6.29 -2.86
N ASN A 96 0.70 -6.26 -4.10
CA ASN A 96 0.59 -5.05 -4.90
C ASN A 96 -0.77 -4.40 -4.67
N LEU A 97 -0.78 -3.25 -4.02
CA LEU A 97 -2.00 -2.52 -3.64
C LEU A 97 -2.34 -1.36 -4.56
N THR A 98 -1.74 -1.29 -5.75
CA THR A 98 -2.05 -0.24 -6.73
C THR A 98 -3.53 -0.26 -7.11
N PRO A 99 -4.29 0.82 -6.84
CA PRO A 99 -5.72 0.90 -7.15
C PRO A 99 -6.03 0.81 -8.64
N ASN A 100 -7.27 0.43 -8.97
CA ASN A 100 -7.73 0.14 -10.33
C ASN A 100 -7.44 1.28 -11.33
N HIS A 101 -7.58 2.52 -10.90
CA HIS A 101 -7.49 3.73 -11.73
C HIS A 101 -6.15 4.47 -11.63
N ILE A 102 -5.17 3.92 -10.90
CA ILE A 102 -3.83 4.50 -10.75
C ILE A 102 -2.78 3.56 -11.40
N GLY A 103 -3.07 3.08 -12.59
CA GLY A 103 -2.11 2.29 -13.38
C GLY A 103 -1.95 0.84 -12.93
N ARG A 104 -2.94 0.23 -12.23
CA ARG A 104 -2.94 -1.21 -11.97
C ARG A 104 -2.76 -1.99 -13.28
N ASN A 105 -1.74 -2.82 -13.35
CA ASN A 105 -1.41 -3.59 -14.54
C ASN A 105 -1.38 -5.11 -14.25
N PRO A 106 -2.54 -5.81 -14.39
CA PRO A 106 -2.63 -7.24 -14.07
C PRO A 106 -1.65 -8.12 -14.86
N LEU A 107 -1.47 -7.88 -16.15
CA LEU A 107 -0.57 -8.68 -17.00
C LEU A 107 0.91 -8.39 -16.70
N GLY A 108 1.25 -7.14 -16.39
CA GLY A 108 2.59 -6.77 -15.92
C GLY A 108 2.93 -7.46 -14.60
N LEU A 109 1.97 -7.57 -13.66
CA LEU A 109 2.17 -8.31 -12.41
C LEU A 109 2.37 -9.82 -12.65
N VAL A 110 1.67 -10.41 -13.61
CA VAL A 110 1.91 -11.80 -14.04
C VAL A 110 3.32 -11.97 -14.58
N ASN A 111 3.79 -11.05 -15.44
CA ASN A 111 5.15 -11.09 -15.97
C ASN A 111 6.21 -10.98 -14.86
N ILE A 112 6.01 -10.07 -13.89
CA ILE A 112 6.90 -9.94 -12.73
C ILE A 112 6.93 -11.23 -11.92
N ALA A 113 5.78 -11.82 -11.61
CA ALA A 113 5.69 -13.07 -10.85
C ALA A 113 6.39 -14.23 -11.55
N GLN A 114 6.19 -14.39 -12.86
CA GLN A 114 6.81 -15.42 -13.68
C GLN A 114 8.34 -15.24 -13.77
N SER A 115 8.79 -14.01 -13.98
CA SER A 115 10.22 -13.69 -14.15
C SER A 115 11.01 -13.83 -12.85
N THR A 116 10.40 -13.55 -11.70
CA THR A 116 11.04 -13.58 -10.39
C THR A 116 10.82 -14.89 -9.64
N GLY A 117 9.72 -15.58 -9.92
CA GLY A 117 9.26 -16.71 -9.11
C GLY A 117 8.80 -16.32 -7.71
N LEU A 118 8.46 -15.04 -7.48
CA LEU A 118 7.77 -14.55 -6.28
C LEU A 118 6.27 -14.78 -6.41
N ASN A 119 5.60 -15.00 -5.29
CA ASN A 119 4.16 -14.86 -5.23
C ASN A 119 3.82 -13.36 -5.31
N VAL A 120 2.96 -12.99 -6.22
CA VAL A 120 2.43 -11.61 -6.31
C VAL A 120 0.92 -11.67 -6.11
N ILE A 121 0.43 -10.93 -5.13
CA ILE A 121 -1.00 -10.78 -4.83
C ILE A 121 -1.43 -9.41 -5.32
N MET A 122 -2.46 -9.35 -6.16
CA MET A 122 -3.00 -8.12 -6.71
C MET A 122 -4.21 -7.65 -5.92
N GLY A 123 -4.30 -6.35 -5.66
CA GLY A 123 -5.47 -5.71 -5.07
C GLY A 123 -6.53 -5.30 -6.09
N THR A 124 -7.72 -5.00 -5.57
CA THR A 124 -8.79 -4.29 -6.28
C THR A 124 -9.37 -3.22 -5.38
N ALA A 125 -9.34 -1.97 -5.81
CA ALA A 125 -9.74 -0.83 -4.99
C ALA A 125 -9.92 0.45 -5.80
N TYR A 126 -10.56 1.43 -5.16
CA TYR A 126 -10.53 2.84 -5.53
C TYR A 126 -9.77 3.64 -4.47
N TYR A 127 -8.96 4.60 -4.91
CA TYR A 127 -8.12 5.44 -4.05
C TYR A 127 -8.91 6.64 -3.50
N VAL A 128 -8.23 7.68 -3.01
CA VAL A 128 -8.87 8.91 -2.52
C VAL A 128 -9.65 9.61 -3.62
N GLU A 129 -10.76 10.28 -3.27
CA GLU A 129 -11.65 10.90 -4.25
C GLU A 129 -10.96 11.93 -5.14
N ASP A 130 -9.99 12.69 -4.60
CA ASP A 130 -9.22 13.67 -5.37
C ASP A 130 -8.42 13.03 -6.53
N ALA A 131 -8.18 11.73 -6.47
CA ALA A 131 -7.53 10.95 -7.52
C ALA A 131 -8.52 10.39 -8.56
N TYR A 132 -9.83 10.54 -8.37
CA TYR A 132 -10.82 10.01 -9.28
C TYR A 132 -10.81 10.78 -10.60
N GLN A 133 -10.71 10.03 -11.69
CA GLN A 133 -10.82 10.60 -13.02
C GLN A 133 -12.29 10.71 -13.43
N PRO A 134 -12.66 11.67 -14.28
CA PRO A 134 -14.06 11.91 -14.65
C PRO A 134 -14.79 10.70 -15.26
N ASP A 135 -14.07 9.82 -15.95
CA ASP A 135 -14.61 8.62 -16.58
C ASP A 135 -15.05 7.54 -15.60
N LEU A 136 -14.58 7.61 -14.32
CA LEU A 136 -15.05 6.71 -13.26
C LEU A 136 -16.52 6.92 -12.92
N ASN A 137 -17.08 8.11 -13.17
CA ASN A 137 -18.47 8.47 -12.87
C ASN A 137 -18.94 8.07 -11.46
N MET A 138 -18.04 8.18 -10.46
CA MET A 138 -18.26 7.63 -9.13
C MET A 138 -19.54 8.17 -8.46
N ASN A 139 -19.91 9.43 -8.74
CA ASN A 139 -21.14 10.04 -8.20
C ASN A 139 -22.41 9.31 -8.62
N SER A 140 -22.45 8.71 -9.82
CA SER A 140 -23.61 8.00 -10.35
C SER A 140 -23.61 6.51 -10.05
N ARG A 141 -22.49 5.96 -9.63
CA ARG A 141 -22.37 4.51 -9.31
C ARG A 141 -22.97 4.21 -7.95
N THR A 142 -23.68 3.08 -7.88
CA THR A 142 -24.18 2.53 -6.63
C THR A 142 -23.10 1.71 -5.90
N LYS A 143 -23.27 1.50 -4.60
CA LYS A 143 -22.37 0.60 -3.85
C LYS A 143 -22.48 -0.85 -4.32
N GLU A 144 -23.65 -1.25 -4.80
CA GLU A 144 -23.90 -2.59 -5.36
C GLU A 144 -23.07 -2.81 -6.65
N GLU A 145 -23.03 -1.84 -7.55
CA GLU A 145 -22.21 -1.90 -8.79
C GLU A 145 -20.70 -1.96 -8.46
N ILE A 146 -20.26 -1.21 -7.45
CA ILE A 146 -18.86 -1.26 -7.00
C ILE A 146 -18.57 -2.62 -6.35
N THR A 147 -19.49 -3.14 -5.54
CA THR A 147 -19.38 -4.48 -4.93
C THR A 147 -19.25 -5.56 -5.99
N GLU A 148 -20.11 -5.54 -7.02
CA GLU A 148 -20.07 -6.50 -8.13
C GLU A 148 -18.73 -6.45 -8.86
N GLU A 149 -18.16 -5.27 -9.06
CA GLU A 149 -16.83 -5.11 -9.68
C GLU A 149 -15.74 -5.76 -8.81
N PHE A 150 -15.69 -5.46 -7.51
CA PHE A 150 -14.72 -6.06 -6.61
C PHE A 150 -14.86 -7.59 -6.56
N VAL A 151 -16.09 -8.09 -6.43
CA VAL A 151 -16.36 -9.54 -6.44
C VAL A 151 -15.93 -10.17 -7.77
N ARG A 152 -16.20 -9.52 -8.90
CA ARG A 152 -15.76 -9.99 -10.22
C ARG A 152 -14.25 -10.05 -10.31
N ASP A 153 -13.54 -9.01 -9.90
CA ASP A 153 -12.08 -8.98 -9.93
C ASP A 153 -11.46 -10.10 -9.09
N ILE A 154 -12.11 -10.47 -7.97
CA ILE A 154 -11.65 -11.53 -7.07
C ILE A 154 -12.02 -12.92 -7.60
N MET A 155 -13.22 -13.12 -8.12
CA MET A 155 -13.75 -14.44 -8.46
C MET A 155 -13.52 -14.83 -9.92
N VAL A 156 -13.44 -13.85 -10.83
CA VAL A 156 -13.32 -14.05 -12.28
C VAL A 156 -12.00 -13.50 -12.82
N GLY A 157 -11.71 -12.22 -12.53
CA GLY A 157 -10.50 -11.54 -12.97
C GLY A 157 -10.73 -10.08 -13.30
N ALA A 158 -9.69 -9.29 -13.23
CA ALA A 158 -9.68 -7.87 -13.52
C ALA A 158 -9.83 -7.60 -15.02
N GLY A 159 -10.85 -6.85 -15.40
CA GLY A 159 -11.19 -6.61 -16.82
C GLY A 159 -11.37 -7.93 -17.57
N ASP A 160 -10.76 -8.02 -18.75
CA ASP A 160 -10.78 -9.22 -19.61
C ASP A 160 -9.48 -10.06 -19.48
N THR A 161 -8.65 -9.79 -18.47
CA THR A 161 -7.35 -10.45 -18.32
C THR A 161 -7.42 -11.84 -17.70
N GLY A 162 -8.48 -12.15 -16.95
CA GLY A 162 -8.61 -13.36 -16.16
C GLY A 162 -7.69 -13.39 -14.92
N VAL A 163 -6.89 -12.34 -14.67
CA VAL A 163 -6.01 -12.23 -13.50
C VAL A 163 -6.83 -11.81 -12.29
N ARG A 164 -6.85 -12.65 -11.26
CA ARG A 164 -7.72 -12.47 -10.10
C ARG A 164 -7.03 -11.71 -8.98
N ALA A 165 -7.77 -10.81 -8.34
CA ALA A 165 -7.34 -10.14 -7.12
C ALA A 165 -7.40 -11.09 -5.90
N GLY A 166 -6.50 -10.89 -4.96
CA GLY A 166 -6.44 -11.65 -3.69
C GLY A 166 -6.83 -10.84 -2.45
N ILE A 167 -6.95 -9.52 -2.59
CA ILE A 167 -7.23 -8.56 -1.52
C ILE A 167 -8.06 -7.39 -2.06
N ILE A 168 -8.91 -6.80 -1.24
CA ILE A 168 -9.57 -5.52 -1.54
C ILE A 168 -8.69 -4.42 -0.95
N GLY A 169 -8.03 -3.65 -1.80
CA GLY A 169 -7.09 -2.60 -1.31
C GLY A 169 -6.06 -2.21 -2.38
N GLU A 170 -5.38 -1.05 -2.14
CA GLU A 170 -5.67 -0.18 -1.00
C GLU A 170 -6.88 0.72 -1.29
N LEU A 171 -7.78 0.80 -0.35
CA LEU A 171 -8.92 1.73 -0.41
C LEU A 171 -8.45 3.10 0.13
N GLY A 172 -8.55 4.13 -0.69
CA GLY A 172 -8.16 5.48 -0.31
C GLY A 172 -9.27 6.19 0.46
N CYS A 173 -8.88 6.83 1.56
CA CYS A 173 -9.76 7.63 2.40
C CYS A 173 -9.15 8.99 2.65
N SER A 174 -9.93 10.05 2.45
CA SER A 174 -9.62 11.41 2.83
C SER A 174 -10.04 11.69 4.27
N TRP A 175 -9.74 12.88 4.74
CA TRP A 175 -10.24 13.38 6.01
C TRP A 175 -10.79 14.81 5.85
N PRO A 176 -12.06 15.07 6.15
CA PRO A 176 -13.11 14.06 6.46
C PRO A 176 -13.38 13.11 5.30
N LEU A 177 -13.97 11.93 5.59
CA LEU A 177 -14.42 11.00 4.54
C LEU A 177 -15.45 11.65 3.62
N THR A 178 -15.27 11.50 2.32
CA THR A 178 -16.26 11.96 1.33
C THR A 178 -17.42 10.96 1.21
N GLU A 179 -18.54 11.38 0.61
CA GLU A 179 -19.67 10.49 0.37
C GLU A 179 -19.30 9.32 -0.57
N ASN A 180 -18.46 9.57 -1.57
CA ASN A 180 -18.01 8.52 -2.48
C ASN A 180 -17.07 7.54 -1.80
N GLU A 181 -16.16 8.00 -0.95
CA GLU A 181 -15.26 7.13 -0.19
C GLU A 181 -16.05 6.27 0.81
N GLN A 182 -17.05 6.83 1.50
CA GLN A 182 -17.95 6.04 2.36
C GLN A 182 -18.69 4.96 1.57
N LYS A 183 -19.19 5.30 0.39
CA LYS A 183 -19.84 4.35 -0.52
C LYS A 183 -18.90 3.22 -0.96
N VAL A 184 -17.65 3.53 -1.27
CA VAL A 184 -16.63 2.55 -1.63
C VAL A 184 -16.28 1.64 -0.43
N LEU A 185 -16.16 2.19 0.79
CA LEU A 185 -15.95 1.40 2.01
C LEU A 185 -17.13 0.42 2.26
N GLN A 186 -18.37 0.88 2.08
CA GLN A 186 -19.55 0.02 2.21
C GLN A 186 -19.54 -1.11 1.17
N ALA A 187 -19.17 -0.79 -0.07
CA ALA A 187 -19.03 -1.79 -1.14
C ALA A 187 -17.93 -2.81 -0.83
N ALA A 188 -16.81 -2.36 -0.27
CA ALA A 188 -15.72 -3.24 0.14
C ALA A 188 -16.13 -4.19 1.27
N ALA A 189 -16.90 -3.69 2.26
CA ALA A 189 -17.46 -4.53 3.32
C ALA A 189 -18.39 -5.62 2.77
N MET A 190 -19.27 -5.27 1.83
CA MET A 190 -20.13 -6.24 1.14
C MET A 190 -19.31 -7.26 0.33
N ALA A 191 -18.29 -6.82 -0.39
CA ALA A 191 -17.41 -7.71 -1.16
C ALA A 191 -16.60 -8.64 -0.23
N GLN A 192 -16.13 -8.16 0.90
CA GLN A 192 -15.47 -9.00 1.92
C GLN A 192 -16.41 -10.12 2.41
N GLN A 193 -17.66 -9.81 2.71
CA GLN A 193 -18.65 -10.81 3.14
C GLN A 193 -18.88 -11.89 2.09
N HIS A 194 -18.92 -11.51 0.80
CA HIS A 194 -19.13 -12.44 -0.31
C HIS A 194 -17.89 -13.32 -0.60
N THR A 195 -16.70 -12.78 -0.45
CA THR A 195 -15.46 -13.41 -0.95
C THR A 195 -14.55 -13.92 0.14
N GLY A 196 -14.66 -13.35 1.36
CA GLY A 196 -13.80 -13.66 2.49
C GLY A 196 -12.37 -13.15 2.35
N VAL A 197 -12.05 -12.30 1.36
CA VAL A 197 -10.70 -11.70 1.22
C VAL A 197 -10.52 -10.55 2.20
N PRO A 198 -9.27 -10.25 2.63
CA PRO A 198 -9.01 -9.11 3.51
C PRO A 198 -9.21 -7.76 2.80
N ILE A 199 -9.35 -6.71 3.60
CA ILE A 199 -9.41 -5.31 3.15
C ILE A 199 -8.14 -4.60 3.62
N SER A 200 -7.52 -3.79 2.76
CA SER A 200 -6.41 -2.91 3.10
C SER A 200 -6.80 -1.45 2.87
N ILE A 201 -6.47 -0.59 3.84
CA ILE A 201 -6.92 0.80 3.92
C ILE A 201 -5.73 1.75 3.88
N HIS A 202 -5.88 2.81 3.07
CA HIS A 202 -5.11 4.05 3.15
C HIS A 202 -5.96 5.08 3.91
N PRO A 203 -5.68 5.38 5.19
CA PRO A 203 -6.50 6.32 5.97
C PRO A 203 -6.18 7.77 5.63
N GLY A 204 -7.13 8.65 5.89
CA GLY A 204 -6.92 10.09 5.85
C GLY A 204 -5.92 10.56 6.92
N PRO A 205 -5.38 11.78 6.77
CA PRO A 205 -4.27 12.31 7.59
C PRO A 205 -4.72 12.86 8.94
N SER A 206 -5.54 12.11 9.68
CA SER A 206 -5.98 12.45 11.04
C SER A 206 -5.89 11.23 11.93
N GLU A 207 -5.51 11.42 13.20
CA GLU A 207 -5.49 10.33 14.19
C GLU A 207 -6.87 9.69 14.43
N ASP A 208 -7.97 10.42 14.15
CA ASP A 208 -9.32 9.91 14.28
C ASP A 208 -9.78 9.07 13.06
N ALA A 209 -9.14 9.28 11.90
CA ALA A 209 -9.54 8.64 10.65
C ALA A 209 -9.55 7.10 10.70
N PRO A 210 -8.53 6.40 11.24
CA PRO A 210 -8.52 4.95 11.29
C PRO A 210 -9.71 4.34 12.03
N LEU A 211 -10.08 4.90 13.18
CA LEU A 211 -11.22 4.41 13.96
C LEU A 211 -12.56 4.69 13.28
N GLU A 212 -12.72 5.86 12.65
CA GLU A 212 -13.91 6.17 11.87
C GLU A 212 -14.10 5.19 10.70
N ILE A 213 -13.01 4.89 9.97
CA ILE A 213 -13.04 3.93 8.85
C ILE A 213 -13.41 2.53 9.33
N ILE A 214 -12.84 2.05 10.44
CA ILE A 214 -13.19 0.76 11.02
C ILE A 214 -14.67 0.74 11.40
N ASN A 215 -15.23 1.82 11.97
CA ASN A 215 -16.65 1.90 12.30
C ASN A 215 -17.52 1.82 11.04
N VAL A 216 -17.20 2.55 9.98
CA VAL A 216 -17.94 2.49 8.70
C VAL A 216 -17.94 1.06 8.13
N LEU A 217 -16.79 0.39 8.16
CA LEU A 217 -16.65 -0.99 7.68
C LEU A 217 -17.45 -1.98 8.52
N THR A 218 -17.36 -1.90 9.85
CA THR A 218 -18.07 -2.82 10.76
C THR A 218 -19.58 -2.59 10.75
N ASP A 219 -20.03 -1.34 10.69
CA ASP A 219 -21.45 -1.00 10.55
C ASP A 219 -22.04 -1.52 9.23
N SER A 220 -21.18 -1.69 8.22
CA SER A 220 -21.52 -2.29 6.92
C SER A 220 -21.33 -3.82 6.88
N GLY A 221 -20.99 -4.43 8.01
CA GLY A 221 -20.89 -5.89 8.19
C GLY A 221 -19.51 -6.49 7.86
N ALA A 222 -18.46 -5.69 7.73
CA ALA A 222 -17.11 -6.22 7.59
C ALA A 222 -16.61 -6.86 8.88
N ASP A 223 -15.78 -7.88 8.74
CA ASP A 223 -15.02 -8.50 9.83
C ASP A 223 -13.72 -7.68 10.05
N PRO A 224 -13.58 -6.94 11.15
CA PRO A 224 -12.41 -6.12 11.41
C PRO A 224 -11.13 -6.96 11.56
N THR A 225 -11.21 -8.23 11.95
CA THR A 225 -10.06 -9.13 12.05
C THR A 225 -9.46 -9.51 10.69
N ARG A 226 -10.09 -9.03 9.61
CA ARG A 226 -9.63 -9.16 8.22
C ARG A 226 -9.46 -7.81 7.55
N VAL A 227 -9.20 -6.78 8.35
CA VAL A 227 -8.90 -5.41 7.87
C VAL A 227 -7.47 -5.07 8.24
N ILE A 228 -6.74 -4.50 7.30
CA ILE A 228 -5.39 -3.97 7.49
C ILE A 228 -5.50 -2.45 7.42
N MET A 229 -5.14 -1.77 8.50
CA MET A 229 -5.00 -0.32 8.51
C MET A 229 -3.57 0.03 8.13
N GLY A 230 -3.39 0.62 6.95
CA GLY A 230 -2.10 1.10 6.45
C GLY A 230 -1.67 2.41 7.11
N HIS A 231 -0.43 2.79 6.88
CA HIS A 231 0.15 4.09 7.24
C HIS A 231 -0.02 4.46 8.71
N VAL A 232 -0.04 3.46 9.60
CA VAL A 232 -0.18 3.68 11.05
C VAL A 232 0.97 4.55 11.58
N ASP A 233 2.16 4.36 11.05
CA ASP A 233 3.38 5.09 11.38
C ASP A 233 3.34 6.57 10.97
N SER A 234 2.59 6.94 9.93
CA SER A 234 2.45 8.33 9.51
C SER A 234 1.12 8.97 9.95
N THR A 235 0.15 8.18 10.41
CA THR A 235 -1.18 8.67 10.79
C THR A 235 -1.38 8.76 12.30
N LEU A 236 -0.84 7.80 13.06
CA LEU A 236 -1.02 7.71 14.51
C LEU A 236 0.25 8.05 15.27
N SER A 237 0.38 9.28 15.77
CA SER A 237 1.48 9.68 16.64
C SER A 237 1.32 9.21 18.09
N SER A 238 0.08 9.08 18.54
CA SER A 238 -0.30 8.70 19.90
C SER A 238 -0.27 7.18 20.10
N HIS A 239 0.46 6.71 21.13
CA HIS A 239 0.42 5.30 21.55
C HIS A 239 -0.99 4.83 21.94
N ASP A 240 -1.74 5.69 22.63
CA ASP A 240 -3.13 5.40 23.01
C ASP A 240 -4.02 5.14 21.80
N MET A 241 -3.85 5.89 20.71
CA MET A 241 -4.63 5.70 19.49
C MET A 241 -4.22 4.41 18.78
N ARG A 242 -2.94 4.07 18.74
CA ARG A 242 -2.47 2.77 18.21
C ARG A 242 -3.07 1.60 18.99
N ARG A 243 -3.09 1.67 20.32
CA ARG A 243 -3.71 0.65 21.17
C ARG A 243 -5.22 0.54 20.94
N LYS A 244 -5.95 1.66 20.91
CA LYS A 244 -7.41 1.66 20.61
C LYS A 244 -7.71 1.03 19.24
N LEU A 245 -6.87 1.31 18.26
CA LEU A 245 -7.02 0.68 16.94
C LEU A 245 -6.78 -0.83 17.02
N ALA A 246 -5.74 -1.29 17.74
CA ALA A 246 -5.46 -2.71 17.95
C ALA A 246 -6.60 -3.43 18.69
N GLU A 247 -7.25 -2.78 19.64
CA GLU A 247 -8.41 -3.31 20.38
C GLU A 247 -9.61 -3.60 19.47
N THR A 248 -9.70 -3.03 18.29
CA THR A 248 -10.74 -3.36 17.28
C THR A 248 -10.55 -4.73 16.65
N GLY A 249 -9.36 -5.33 16.79
CA GLY A 249 -8.97 -6.60 16.20
C GLY A 249 -8.37 -6.50 14.78
N CYS A 250 -8.29 -5.29 14.18
CA CYS A 250 -7.67 -5.12 12.88
C CYS A 250 -6.15 -5.26 12.94
N TYR A 251 -5.53 -5.45 11.77
CA TYR A 251 -4.08 -5.39 11.61
C TYR A 251 -3.62 -3.94 11.47
N LEU A 252 -2.47 -3.64 12.06
CA LEU A 252 -1.79 -2.35 12.00
C LEU A 252 -0.54 -2.48 11.14
N ALA A 253 -0.44 -1.72 10.05
CA ALA A 253 0.70 -1.74 9.15
C ALA A 253 1.57 -0.50 9.31
N TRP A 254 2.82 -0.70 9.77
CA TRP A 254 3.91 0.25 9.63
C TRP A 254 4.50 0.01 8.26
N ASP A 255 4.07 0.75 7.27
CA ASP A 255 4.38 0.47 5.88
C ASP A 255 5.21 1.56 5.18
N ALA A 256 5.79 2.48 5.93
CA ALA A 256 6.69 3.50 5.40
C ALA A 256 8.16 3.28 5.79
N PHE A 257 8.59 2.03 6.03
CA PHE A 257 9.99 1.72 6.29
C PHE A 257 10.88 2.11 5.10
N GLY A 258 12.02 2.73 5.40
CA GLY A 258 12.97 3.19 4.37
C GLY A 258 12.63 4.56 3.78
N GLN A 259 11.59 5.23 4.27
CA GLN A 259 11.20 6.58 3.83
C GLN A 259 11.80 7.69 4.72
N ASP A 260 12.85 7.39 5.45
CA ASP A 260 13.56 8.35 6.29
C ASP A 260 14.09 9.51 5.43
N GLY A 261 13.75 10.75 5.82
CA GLY A 261 14.17 11.94 5.07
C GLY A 261 13.33 12.30 3.85
N LEU A 262 12.24 11.57 3.59
CA LEU A 262 11.22 11.96 2.62
C LEU A 262 10.08 12.68 3.34
N TYR A 263 9.77 13.90 2.91
CA TYR A 263 8.73 14.73 3.53
C TYR A 263 7.63 14.99 2.49
N PRO A 264 6.44 14.38 2.65
CA PRO A 264 5.36 14.54 1.66
C PRO A 264 4.86 15.99 1.60
N ILE A 265 4.71 16.52 0.40
CA ILE A 265 4.25 17.90 0.16
C ILE A 265 2.72 17.94 0.14
N TRP A 266 2.08 17.02 -0.56
CA TRP A 266 0.63 16.99 -0.72
C TRP A 266 -0.11 16.59 0.56
N ARG A 267 0.60 15.99 1.52
CA ARG A 267 0.11 15.64 2.87
C ARG A 267 0.76 16.53 3.92
N ALA A 268 0.70 17.84 3.72
CA ALA A 268 1.35 18.83 4.59
C ALA A 268 0.90 18.76 6.07
N GLU A 269 -0.22 18.10 6.37
CA GLU A 269 -0.72 17.82 7.71
C GLU A 269 0.18 16.79 8.44
N ILE A 270 0.78 15.88 7.71
CA ILE A 270 1.70 14.87 8.23
C ILE A 270 3.10 15.44 8.21
N ARG A 271 3.51 16.04 9.30
CA ARG A 271 4.78 16.77 9.37
C ARG A 271 5.92 15.98 9.99
N ASP A 272 5.57 15.01 10.83
CA ASP A 272 6.53 14.25 11.60
C ASP A 272 6.57 12.81 11.09
N GLN A 273 7.36 12.59 10.04
CA GLN A 273 7.62 11.25 9.53
C GLN A 273 8.61 10.54 10.46
N PRO A 274 8.20 9.45 11.13
CA PRO A 274 9.10 8.74 12.02
C PRO A 274 10.25 8.08 11.23
N SER A 275 11.44 8.02 11.85
CA SER A 275 12.52 7.19 11.33
C SER A 275 12.23 5.70 11.55
N ASP A 276 12.92 4.81 10.84
CA ASP A 276 12.81 3.37 11.04
C ASP A 276 13.04 2.97 12.50
N SER A 277 13.96 3.66 13.19
CA SER A 277 14.22 3.42 14.60
C SER A 277 13.04 3.78 15.51
N ILE A 278 12.28 4.82 15.16
CA ILE A 278 11.05 5.21 15.87
C ILE A 278 9.95 4.19 15.58
N ARG A 279 9.74 3.80 14.32
CA ARG A 279 8.78 2.76 13.92
C ARG A 279 8.99 1.47 14.71
N ILE A 280 10.25 1.01 14.81
CA ILE A 280 10.58 -0.20 15.59
C ILE A 280 10.23 -0.02 17.08
N ARG A 281 10.47 1.15 17.67
CA ARG A 281 10.12 1.41 19.07
C ARG A 281 8.60 1.34 19.29
N GLU A 282 7.82 1.95 18.43
CA GLU A 282 6.35 1.90 18.47
C GLU A 282 5.81 0.47 18.35
N ILE A 283 6.40 -0.32 17.45
CA ILE A 283 6.10 -1.74 17.30
C ILE A 283 6.41 -2.52 18.59
N ILE A 284 7.57 -2.30 19.20
CA ILE A 284 7.96 -2.96 20.46
C ILE A 284 6.98 -2.62 21.59
N GLU A 285 6.51 -1.38 21.68
CA GLU A 285 5.51 -0.98 22.66
C GLU A 285 4.23 -1.83 22.57
N LEU A 286 3.71 -2.05 21.37
CA LEU A 286 2.53 -2.90 21.13
C LEU A 286 2.82 -4.39 21.32
N ILE A 287 4.02 -4.87 20.97
CA ILE A 287 4.40 -6.27 21.22
C ILE A 287 4.35 -6.55 22.73
N VAL A 288 4.88 -5.65 23.56
CA VAL A 288 4.88 -5.79 25.03
C VAL A 288 3.45 -5.84 25.58
N GLU A 289 2.51 -5.15 24.96
CA GLU A 289 1.08 -5.17 25.31
C GLU A 289 0.31 -6.40 24.75
N GLY A 290 0.96 -7.27 23.96
CA GLY A 290 0.38 -8.52 23.47
C GLY A 290 -0.22 -8.45 22.06
N TYR A 291 0.01 -7.39 21.29
CA TYR A 291 -0.54 -7.20 19.95
C TYR A 291 0.36 -7.71 18.82
N LEU A 292 1.39 -8.53 19.11
CA LEU A 292 2.33 -9.04 18.10
C LEU A 292 1.66 -9.58 16.83
N ASN A 293 0.58 -10.35 17.00
CA ASN A 293 -0.09 -11.02 15.87
C ASN A 293 -0.93 -10.07 14.98
N GLN A 294 -1.03 -8.80 15.32
CA GLN A 294 -1.75 -7.78 14.55
C GLN A 294 -0.81 -6.80 13.84
N ILE A 295 0.51 -6.97 13.97
CA ILE A 295 1.51 -6.05 13.43
C ILE A 295 1.98 -6.54 12.06
N LEU A 296 1.95 -5.64 11.08
CA LEU A 296 2.50 -5.83 9.75
C LEU A 296 3.53 -4.73 9.46
N ILE A 297 4.55 -5.06 8.65
CA ILE A 297 5.58 -4.10 8.23
C ILE A 297 5.78 -4.18 6.72
N SER A 298 5.94 -3.03 6.06
CA SER A 298 6.20 -2.91 4.63
C SER A 298 6.90 -1.59 4.31
N GLN A 299 7.01 -1.23 3.03
CA GLN A 299 7.79 -0.08 2.59
C GLN A 299 6.98 0.92 1.78
N ASP A 300 5.85 0.50 1.22
CA ASP A 300 4.99 1.35 0.37
C ASP A 300 5.82 2.07 -0.71
N ILE A 301 6.57 1.27 -1.48
CA ILE A 301 7.36 1.82 -2.59
C ILE A 301 6.42 2.12 -3.74
N PHE A 302 6.24 3.41 -4.07
CA PHE A 302 5.31 3.86 -5.11
C PHE A 302 5.92 4.85 -6.12
N VAL A 303 7.16 5.33 -5.89
CA VAL A 303 7.86 6.25 -6.78
C VAL A 303 9.29 5.79 -7.06
N LYS A 304 9.86 6.26 -8.18
CA LYS A 304 11.18 5.80 -8.65
C LYS A 304 12.30 6.02 -7.63
N CYS A 305 12.36 7.19 -6.98
CA CYS A 305 13.45 7.50 -6.05
C CYS A 305 13.48 6.63 -4.79
N MET A 306 12.47 5.79 -4.55
CA MET A 306 12.47 4.79 -3.50
C MET A 306 13.11 3.46 -3.93
N LEU A 307 13.31 3.24 -5.25
CA LEU A 307 13.93 2.05 -5.81
C LEU A 307 15.47 2.11 -5.73
N CYS A 308 16.13 0.97 -5.58
CA CYS A 308 17.59 0.92 -5.49
C CYS A 308 18.29 1.47 -6.74
N CYS A 309 17.73 1.23 -7.93
CA CYS A 309 18.31 1.75 -9.18
C CYS A 309 18.27 3.28 -9.28
N PHE A 310 17.50 3.96 -8.41
CA PHE A 310 17.42 5.40 -8.25
C PHE A 310 17.87 5.86 -6.86
N CYS A 311 18.76 5.09 -6.22
CA CYS A 311 19.37 5.36 -4.90
C CYS A 311 18.41 5.32 -3.70
N GLY A 312 17.22 4.76 -3.85
CA GLY A 312 16.32 4.46 -2.73
C GLY A 312 16.69 3.16 -2.01
N MET A 313 15.94 2.83 -0.98
CA MET A 313 16.18 1.63 -0.16
C MET A 313 15.75 0.32 -0.85
N GLY A 314 14.75 0.36 -1.74
CA GLY A 314 14.24 -0.80 -2.48
C GLY A 314 13.58 -1.86 -1.62
N HIS A 315 12.98 -2.87 -2.25
CA HIS A 315 12.19 -3.90 -1.58
C HIS A 315 12.97 -4.84 -0.63
N GLY A 316 14.29 -4.84 -0.69
CA GLY A 316 15.14 -5.63 0.21
C GLY A 316 15.39 -4.99 1.59
N HIS A 317 15.01 -3.73 1.79
CA HIS A 317 15.39 -2.93 2.94
C HIS A 317 14.96 -3.54 4.28
N ILE A 318 13.73 -4.00 4.39
CA ILE A 318 13.23 -4.62 5.64
C ILE A 318 14.12 -5.80 6.04
N LEU A 319 14.38 -6.72 5.13
CA LEU A 319 15.13 -7.93 5.44
C LEU A 319 16.63 -7.65 5.67
N ASN A 320 17.22 -6.74 4.90
CA ASN A 320 18.64 -6.44 4.97
C ASN A 320 19.02 -5.51 6.11
N ASN A 321 18.14 -4.57 6.49
CA ASN A 321 18.46 -3.50 7.42
C ASN A 321 17.54 -3.45 8.65
N VAL A 322 16.22 -3.49 8.43
CA VAL A 322 15.23 -3.32 9.50
C VAL A 322 15.21 -4.52 10.45
N VAL A 323 15.15 -5.74 9.94
CA VAL A 323 15.15 -6.97 10.74
C VAL A 323 16.41 -7.08 11.61
N PRO A 324 17.65 -6.86 11.09
CA PRO A 324 18.85 -6.80 11.93
C PRO A 324 18.76 -5.74 13.03
N LEU A 325 18.21 -4.55 12.74
CA LEU A 325 18.02 -3.49 13.72
C LEU A 325 16.98 -3.85 14.80
N MET A 326 15.88 -4.51 14.39
CA MET A 326 14.86 -5.03 15.31
C MET A 326 15.48 -6.04 16.30
N ARG A 327 16.31 -6.97 15.80
CA ARG A 327 17.04 -7.94 16.65
C ARG A 327 17.96 -7.23 17.66
N GLN A 328 18.70 -6.20 17.23
CA GLN A 328 19.54 -5.39 18.12
C GLN A 328 18.75 -4.67 19.22
N LYS A 329 17.49 -4.33 18.93
CA LYS A 329 16.56 -3.71 19.88
C LYS A 329 15.79 -4.73 20.73
N GLY A 330 16.08 -6.03 20.61
CA GLY A 330 15.54 -7.08 21.46
C GLY A 330 14.28 -7.77 20.93
N VAL A 331 13.89 -7.53 19.67
CA VAL A 331 12.83 -8.32 19.04
C VAL A 331 13.40 -9.70 18.70
N THR A 332 12.73 -10.76 19.18
CA THR A 332 13.15 -12.15 18.96
C THR A 332 12.52 -12.73 17.67
N GLU A 333 12.98 -13.91 17.28
CA GLU A 333 12.41 -14.64 16.12
C GLU A 333 11.17 -15.48 16.50
N GLU A 334 10.86 -15.54 17.80
CA GLU A 334 9.72 -16.25 18.37
C GLU A 334 8.55 -15.20 18.53
#